data_eb0f8cb0a4dad281a7af2265d9f1a3f8
#
_entry.id   eb0f8cb0a4dad281a7af2265d9f1a3f8
#
_cell.length_a   1.000
_cell.length_b   1.000
_cell.length_c   1.000
_cell.angle_alpha   90.00
_cell.angle_beta   90.00
_cell.angle_gamma   90.00
#
_symmetry.space_group_name_H-M   'P 1'
#
loop_
_entity.id
_entity.type
_entity.pdbx_description
1 polymer ?
#
loop_
_entity_poly.entity_id
_entity_poly.type
_entity_poly.pdbx_seq_one_letter_code
_entity_poly.pdbx_strand_id
1 'polypeptide(L)'
;GVVQTGVTALLPHPGDIFHEKVLAASHVINGFGKTTGLVQIDELGTLETPILFTNTLSVGTAQTALVKYMLEKNPDICETTGSVNPVVCECNDCGLNDIRGLHVTEQHVFAALADCKADFAEGAVGAGRGMRCHGLKGGIGSASRVVELDCKQYTIGALVLSNHALFDDLIVAGKPIHTLLDDSIPPHEDKGSIITVLATDIPLSERQLRRLCRRALVGLSRTGSYCGNGSGEIVIAFTTANRVPHYSD
;
A
#
# COMPACT_ATOMS: atom_id res chain seq x y z
N GLY A 1 20.31 5.22 17.15
CA GLY A 1 20.26 4.59 15.80
C GLY A 1 20.00 5.62 14.73
N VAL A 2 20.17 5.23 13.48
CA VAL A 2 19.84 6.08 12.33
C VAL A 2 18.32 6.02 12.09
N VAL A 3 17.66 7.18 11.98
CA VAL A 3 16.21 7.26 11.70
C VAL A 3 15.98 7.40 10.20
N GLN A 4 15.45 6.35 9.59
CA GLN A 4 15.12 6.27 8.15
C GLN A 4 13.73 5.66 7.98
N THR A 5 12.70 6.40 8.37
CA THR A 5 11.30 5.95 8.33
C THR A 5 10.35 7.11 8.06
N GLY A 6 9.08 6.82 7.94
CA GLY A 6 8.04 7.82 7.75
C GLY A 6 6.66 7.21 7.47
N VAL A 7 5.78 8.06 7.01
CA VAL A 7 4.39 7.70 6.63
C VAL A 7 4.13 8.20 5.21
N THR A 8 3.43 7.38 4.44
CA THR A 8 2.82 7.78 3.16
C THR A 8 1.32 7.58 3.27
N ALA A 9 0.54 8.53 2.77
CA ALA A 9 -0.91 8.44 2.73
C ALA A 9 -1.41 8.41 1.29
N LEU A 10 -2.46 7.61 1.02
CA LEU A 10 -3.18 7.54 -0.24
C LEU A 10 -4.65 7.82 0.01
N LEU A 11 -5.18 8.88 -0.60
CA LEU A 11 -6.60 9.21 -0.60
C LEU A 11 -7.23 8.67 -1.90
N PRO A 12 -8.22 7.78 -1.84
CA PRO A 12 -8.88 7.24 -3.03
C PRO A 12 -9.58 8.29 -3.89
N HIS A 13 -10.06 9.36 -3.26
CA HIS A 13 -10.69 10.51 -3.92
C HIS A 13 -10.70 11.75 -3.00
N PRO A 14 -10.95 12.94 -3.52
CA PRO A 14 -10.90 14.19 -2.73
C PRO A 14 -12.13 14.43 -1.83
N GLY A 15 -13.20 13.64 -1.97
CA GLY A 15 -14.42 13.74 -1.15
C GLY A 15 -14.29 13.04 0.19
N ASP A 16 -15.39 12.97 0.92
CA ASP A 16 -15.49 12.25 2.18
C ASP A 16 -15.60 10.74 1.94
N ILE A 17 -14.49 10.05 2.12
CA ILE A 17 -14.38 8.60 1.88
C ILE A 17 -15.24 7.77 2.84
N PHE A 18 -15.60 8.27 4.01
CA PHE A 18 -16.45 7.56 4.95
C PHE A 18 -17.91 7.53 4.48
N HIS A 19 -18.42 8.68 4.02
CA HIS A 19 -19.79 8.78 3.52
C HIS A 19 -19.96 8.37 2.05
N GLU A 20 -18.87 8.45 1.27
CA GLU A 20 -18.83 7.99 -0.13
C GLU A 20 -17.72 6.96 -0.31
N LYS A 21 -17.96 5.76 0.19
CA LYS A 21 -16.98 4.65 0.10
C LYS A 21 -16.69 4.28 -1.35
N VAL A 22 -15.56 3.64 -1.58
CA VAL A 22 -15.25 3.03 -2.88
C VAL A 22 -15.31 1.53 -2.79
N LEU A 23 -15.74 0.86 -3.88
CA LEU A 23 -15.63 -0.59 -3.96
C LEU A 23 -14.17 -1.00 -3.93
N ALA A 24 -13.85 -1.98 -3.11
CA ALA A 24 -12.50 -2.45 -2.88
C ALA A 24 -12.43 -3.97 -2.71
N ALA A 25 -11.25 -4.52 -2.83
CA ALA A 25 -10.93 -5.90 -2.49
C ALA A 25 -9.48 -5.99 -2.03
N SER A 26 -9.16 -7.05 -1.30
CA SER A 26 -7.79 -7.35 -0.94
C SER A 26 -7.40 -8.78 -1.34
N HIS A 27 -6.09 -9.03 -1.34
CA HIS A 27 -5.53 -10.36 -1.51
C HIS A 27 -4.18 -10.47 -0.81
N VAL A 28 -4.07 -11.46 0.05
CA VAL A 28 -2.82 -11.84 0.70
C VAL A 28 -2.15 -12.91 -0.18
N ILE A 29 -1.01 -12.56 -0.78
CA ILE A 29 -0.19 -13.50 -1.55
C ILE A 29 0.64 -14.35 -0.57
N ASN A 30 1.38 -13.68 0.32
CA ASN A 30 2.04 -14.28 1.47
C ASN A 30 1.83 -13.40 2.71
N GLY A 31 1.48 -14.00 3.84
CA GLY A 31 0.91 -13.31 4.99
C GLY A 31 1.88 -12.94 6.11
N PHE A 32 3.19 -12.94 5.89
CA PHE A 32 4.15 -12.51 6.91
C PHE A 32 4.18 -10.98 7.05
N GLY A 33 3.04 -10.39 7.39
CA GLY A 33 2.82 -8.94 7.50
C GLY A 33 1.83 -8.59 8.61
N LYS A 34 1.73 -7.30 8.94
CA LYS A 34 0.90 -6.73 10.03
C LYS A 34 -0.08 -5.67 9.50
N THR A 35 -0.37 -5.71 8.20
CA THR A 35 -1.38 -4.82 7.59
C THR A 35 -2.73 -4.99 8.27
N THR A 36 -3.40 -3.88 8.56
CA THR A 36 -4.71 -3.84 9.23
C THR A 36 -5.83 -3.42 8.29
N GLY A 37 -7.08 -3.71 8.67
CA GLY A 37 -8.27 -3.26 7.96
C GLY A 37 -8.75 -4.18 6.83
N LEU A 38 -8.02 -5.26 6.50
CA LEU A 38 -8.36 -6.14 5.39
C LEU A 38 -9.60 -7.00 5.64
N VAL A 39 -9.87 -7.36 6.90
CA VAL A 39 -11.01 -8.21 7.27
C VAL A 39 -12.32 -7.57 6.81
N GLN A 40 -12.54 -6.29 7.10
CA GLN A 40 -13.74 -5.58 6.69
C GLN A 40 -13.78 -5.33 5.17
N ILE A 41 -12.65 -5.04 4.54
CA ILE A 41 -12.58 -4.92 3.07
C ILE A 41 -13.01 -6.23 2.40
N ASP A 42 -12.55 -7.37 2.91
CA ASP A 42 -12.89 -8.67 2.34
C ASP A 42 -14.34 -9.08 2.58
N GLU A 43 -14.92 -8.68 3.72
CA GLU A 43 -16.31 -8.98 4.07
C GLU A 43 -17.30 -8.05 3.35
N LEU A 44 -17.05 -6.74 3.35
CA LEU A 44 -18.00 -5.74 2.85
C LEU A 44 -17.71 -5.25 1.43
N GLY A 45 -16.53 -5.54 0.88
CA GLY A 45 -16.15 -5.12 -0.46
C GLY A 45 -15.95 -3.61 -0.62
N THR A 46 -15.72 -2.87 0.49
CA THR A 46 -15.60 -1.41 0.48
C THR A 46 -14.38 -0.91 1.26
N LEU A 47 -13.88 0.24 0.85
CA LEU A 47 -12.86 1.02 1.54
C LEU A 47 -13.47 2.35 1.99
N GLU A 48 -13.32 2.69 3.27
CA GLU A 48 -13.97 3.84 3.91
C GLU A 48 -12.99 4.80 4.62
N THR A 49 -11.68 4.57 4.45
CA THR A 49 -10.62 5.46 4.97
C THR A 49 -9.54 5.68 3.93
N PRO A 50 -8.69 6.70 4.10
CA PRO A 50 -7.38 6.71 3.45
C PRO A 50 -6.61 5.42 3.73
N ILE A 51 -5.69 5.05 2.83
CA ILE A 51 -4.73 3.96 3.06
C ILE A 51 -3.42 4.58 3.54
N LEU A 52 -2.93 4.14 4.68
CA LEU A 52 -1.62 4.56 5.20
C LEU A 52 -0.58 3.47 4.96
N PHE A 53 0.66 3.91 4.75
CA PHE A 53 1.84 3.05 4.69
C PHE A 53 2.86 3.53 5.73
N THR A 54 3.48 2.59 6.43
CA THR A 54 4.49 2.89 7.44
C THR A 54 5.42 1.69 7.66
N ASN A 55 6.24 1.70 8.71
CA ASN A 55 7.02 0.53 9.11
C ASN A 55 6.22 -0.41 10.02
N THR A 56 6.69 -1.64 10.14
CA THR A 56 6.03 -2.74 10.86
C THR A 56 5.66 -2.41 12.31
N LEU A 57 6.54 -1.75 13.06
CA LEU A 57 6.30 -1.47 14.49
C LEU A 57 5.46 -0.21 14.73
N SER A 58 5.22 0.58 13.68
CA SER A 58 4.45 1.82 13.77
C SER A 58 2.99 1.68 13.31
N VAL A 59 2.55 0.48 12.94
CA VAL A 59 1.17 0.21 12.50
C VAL A 59 0.16 0.67 13.54
N GLY A 60 0.35 0.34 14.81
CA GLY A 60 -0.59 0.74 15.88
C GLY A 60 -0.69 2.25 16.05
N THR A 61 0.43 2.98 15.99
CA THR A 61 0.45 4.45 16.05
C THR A 61 -0.28 5.06 14.86
N ALA A 62 -0.01 4.55 13.65
CA ALA A 62 -0.64 5.04 12.43
C ALA A 62 -2.15 4.73 12.42
N GLN A 63 -2.56 3.56 12.92
CA GLN A 63 -3.96 3.17 13.04
C GLN A 63 -4.72 4.09 14.00
N THR A 64 -4.17 4.36 15.19
CA THR A 64 -4.76 5.29 16.16
C THR A 64 -4.90 6.70 15.57
N ALA A 65 -3.86 7.19 14.90
CA ALA A 65 -3.90 8.51 14.27
C ALA A 65 -4.94 8.59 13.13
N LEU A 66 -5.07 7.53 12.33
CA LEU A 66 -6.08 7.49 11.27
C LEU A 66 -7.51 7.49 11.85
N VAL A 67 -7.75 6.74 12.94
CA VAL A 67 -9.04 6.78 13.64
C VAL A 67 -9.34 8.21 14.13
N LYS A 68 -8.39 8.88 14.78
CA LYS A 68 -8.56 10.28 15.24
C LYS A 68 -8.89 11.22 14.08
N TYR A 69 -8.17 11.09 12.96
CA TYR A 69 -8.44 11.88 11.74
C TYR A 69 -9.85 11.66 11.21
N MET A 70 -10.31 10.41 11.19
CA MET A 70 -11.67 10.09 10.71
C MET A 70 -12.75 10.60 11.65
N LEU A 71 -12.57 10.49 12.98
CA LEU A 71 -13.51 11.03 13.99
C LEU A 71 -13.60 12.55 13.94
N GLU A 72 -12.49 13.26 13.68
CA GLU A 72 -12.49 14.70 13.53
C GLU A 72 -13.31 15.16 12.29
N LYS A 73 -13.18 14.41 11.18
CA LYS A 73 -13.89 14.72 9.94
C LYS A 73 -15.35 14.25 9.92
N ASN A 74 -15.65 13.20 10.64
CA ASN A 74 -16.96 12.52 10.62
C ASN A 74 -17.46 12.33 12.06
N PRO A 75 -18.07 13.37 12.66
CA PRO A 75 -18.50 13.37 14.05
C PRO A 75 -19.66 12.39 14.34
N ASP A 76 -20.27 11.81 13.33
CA ASP A 76 -21.33 10.81 13.43
C ASP A 76 -20.79 9.40 13.70
N ILE A 77 -19.50 9.13 13.48
CA ILE A 77 -18.87 7.83 13.78
C ILE A 77 -18.99 7.53 15.27
N CYS A 78 -19.56 6.35 15.59
CA CYS A 78 -19.85 5.88 16.95
C CYS A 78 -20.84 6.75 17.76
N GLU A 79 -21.46 7.76 17.15
CA GLU A 79 -22.53 8.56 17.77
C GLU A 79 -23.89 8.18 17.16
N THR A 80 -24.04 8.28 15.86
CA THR A 80 -25.27 7.96 15.13
C THR A 80 -25.11 6.84 14.13
N THR A 81 -23.88 6.42 13.85
CA THR A 81 -23.55 5.31 12.95
C THR A 81 -22.51 4.37 13.58
N GLY A 82 -22.07 3.35 12.84
CA GLY A 82 -21.08 2.38 13.28
C GLY A 82 -19.68 2.96 13.45
N SER A 83 -18.72 2.09 13.72
CA SER A 83 -17.30 2.42 13.82
C SER A 83 -16.66 2.62 12.44
N VAL A 84 -15.36 2.96 12.42
CA VAL A 84 -14.56 3.12 11.22
C VAL A 84 -13.51 2.02 11.10
N ASN A 85 -13.20 1.60 9.87
CA ASN A 85 -12.20 0.58 9.57
C ASN A 85 -10.89 1.20 9.03
N PRO A 86 -9.91 1.51 9.90
CA PRO A 86 -8.64 2.09 9.47
C PRO A 86 -7.78 1.08 8.72
N VAL A 87 -7.29 1.47 7.54
CA VAL A 87 -6.41 0.64 6.70
C VAL A 87 -4.97 1.15 6.79
N VAL A 88 -4.10 0.34 7.38
CA VAL A 88 -2.67 0.65 7.53
C VAL A 88 -1.84 -0.52 7.02
N CYS A 89 -1.02 -0.24 6.01
CA CYS A 89 -0.09 -1.17 5.39
C CYS A 89 1.33 -0.95 5.91
N GLU A 90 2.17 -2.00 5.85
CA GLU A 90 3.53 -1.88 6.38
C GLU A 90 4.56 -2.71 5.62
N CYS A 91 5.81 -2.25 5.69
CA CYS A 91 6.99 -3.05 5.39
C CYS A 91 8.05 -2.84 6.48
N ASN A 92 8.86 -3.85 6.72
CA ASN A 92 9.88 -3.82 7.77
C ASN A 92 11.14 -3.08 7.29
N ASP A 93 11.38 -1.89 7.83
CA ASP A 93 12.53 -1.04 7.48
C ASP A 93 13.76 -1.23 8.40
N CYS A 94 13.79 -2.25 9.26
CA CYS A 94 14.85 -2.44 10.26
C CYS A 94 16.26 -2.57 9.67
N GLY A 95 16.39 -2.86 8.38
CA GLY A 95 17.70 -2.94 7.71
C GLY A 95 18.41 -1.60 7.55
N LEU A 96 17.68 -0.48 7.51
CA LEU A 96 18.20 0.87 7.34
C LEU A 96 17.73 1.84 8.44
N ASN A 97 16.74 1.44 9.23
CA ASN A 97 16.11 2.26 10.26
C ASN A 97 16.27 1.66 11.65
N ASP A 98 16.47 2.49 12.65
CA ASP A 98 16.27 2.13 14.06
C ASP A 98 14.78 1.94 14.35
N ILE A 99 14.21 0.83 13.89
CA ILE A 99 12.77 0.53 14.00
C ILE A 99 12.31 0.43 15.47
N ARG A 100 13.20 0.02 16.39
CA ARG A 100 12.90 -0.13 17.82
C ARG A 100 12.72 1.20 18.53
N GLY A 101 13.23 2.30 17.95
CA GLY A 101 13.06 3.65 18.48
C GLY A 101 11.63 4.20 18.31
N LEU A 102 10.75 3.52 17.55
CA LEU A 102 9.34 3.91 17.35
C LEU A 102 9.18 5.38 16.93
N HIS A 103 9.96 5.81 15.97
CA HIS A 103 10.12 7.23 15.60
C HIS A 103 8.90 7.82 14.86
N VAL A 104 7.98 7.00 14.37
CA VAL A 104 6.73 7.46 13.76
C VAL A 104 5.74 7.88 14.85
N THR A 105 5.23 9.10 14.74
CA THR A 105 4.22 9.67 15.66
C THR A 105 2.92 9.97 14.92
N GLU A 106 1.85 10.25 15.65
CA GLU A 106 0.55 10.67 15.09
C GLU A 106 0.69 11.93 14.21
N GLN A 107 1.58 12.86 14.59
CA GLN A 107 1.84 14.09 13.84
C GLN A 107 2.39 13.81 12.43
N HIS A 108 3.22 12.76 12.27
CA HIS A 108 3.70 12.34 10.96
C HIS A 108 2.56 11.82 10.07
N VAL A 109 1.57 11.15 10.66
CA VAL A 109 0.35 10.70 9.95
C VAL A 109 -0.47 11.90 9.49
N PHE A 110 -0.75 12.85 10.39
CA PHE A 110 -1.54 14.04 10.04
C PHE A 110 -0.83 14.88 8.98
N ALA A 111 0.49 15.01 9.07
CA ALA A 111 1.28 15.72 8.05
C ALA A 111 1.22 15.02 6.69
N ALA A 112 1.30 13.67 6.64
CA ALA A 112 1.18 12.91 5.40
C ALA A 112 -0.20 13.05 4.76
N LEU A 113 -1.27 13.00 5.57
CA LEU A 113 -2.64 13.19 5.11
C LEU A 113 -2.88 14.63 4.57
N ALA A 114 -2.30 15.63 5.22
CA ALA A 114 -2.41 17.03 4.80
C ALA A 114 -1.61 17.34 3.52
N ASP A 115 -0.50 16.64 3.26
CA ASP A 115 0.35 16.85 2.06
C ASP A 115 -0.07 15.98 0.85
N CYS A 116 -1.18 15.23 0.95
CA CYS A 116 -1.65 14.40 -0.17
C CYS A 116 -1.97 15.27 -1.41
N LYS A 117 -1.35 14.93 -2.54
CA LYS A 117 -1.51 15.63 -3.81
C LYS A 117 -1.27 14.67 -5.00
N ALA A 118 -1.75 15.06 -6.16
CA ALA A 118 -1.63 14.25 -7.38
C ALA A 118 -0.17 14.16 -7.88
N ASP A 119 0.61 15.23 -7.71
CA ASP A 119 2.05 15.25 -8.01
C ASP A 119 2.82 14.98 -6.72
N PHE A 120 3.39 13.79 -6.58
CA PHE A 120 4.06 13.33 -5.38
C PHE A 120 5.45 12.76 -5.67
N ALA A 121 6.32 12.82 -4.68
CA ALA A 121 7.67 12.27 -4.77
C ALA A 121 7.67 10.74 -4.62
N GLU A 122 8.57 10.08 -5.32
CA GLU A 122 8.79 8.63 -5.26
C GLU A 122 10.17 8.28 -4.66
N GLY A 123 10.41 7.00 -4.43
CA GLY A 123 11.66 6.48 -3.91
C GLY A 123 11.77 6.53 -2.38
N ALA A 124 12.83 7.15 -1.89
CA ALA A 124 13.17 7.22 -0.46
C ALA A 124 12.39 8.33 0.28
N VAL A 125 11.06 8.33 0.16
CA VAL A 125 10.16 9.33 0.76
C VAL A 125 9.11 8.67 1.63
N GLY A 126 8.61 9.37 2.64
CA GLY A 126 7.59 8.85 3.54
C GLY A 126 7.95 7.47 4.08
N ALA A 127 7.02 6.52 3.97
CA ALA A 127 7.23 5.13 4.36
C ALA A 127 8.36 4.43 3.58
N GLY A 128 8.68 4.91 2.37
CA GLY A 128 9.74 4.33 1.52
C GLY A 128 11.17 4.62 1.99
N ARG A 129 11.35 5.49 2.99
CA ARG A 129 12.68 6.01 3.35
C ARG A 129 13.67 4.94 3.80
N GLY A 130 13.25 3.96 4.60
CA GLY A 130 14.10 2.89 5.12
C GLY A 130 14.01 1.56 4.35
N MET A 131 13.36 1.52 3.19
CA MET A 131 13.07 0.29 2.47
C MET A 131 14.23 -0.17 1.57
N ARG A 132 14.36 -1.49 1.45
CA ARG A 132 15.31 -2.18 0.56
C ARG A 132 14.55 -3.11 -0.35
N CYS A 133 14.87 -3.11 -1.65
CA CYS A 133 14.22 -3.97 -2.63
C CYS A 133 15.30 -4.63 -3.50
N HIS A 134 15.29 -5.94 -3.61
CA HIS A 134 16.34 -6.70 -4.28
C HIS A 134 17.74 -6.30 -3.81
N GLY A 135 17.95 -6.13 -2.51
CA GLY A 135 19.25 -5.70 -1.95
C GLY A 135 19.62 -4.23 -2.22
N LEU A 136 18.93 -3.57 -3.13
CA LEU A 136 19.11 -2.17 -3.48
C LEU A 136 18.20 -1.26 -2.65
N LYS A 137 18.25 0.07 -2.87
CA LYS A 137 17.33 1.00 -2.22
C LYS A 137 15.92 0.82 -2.77
N GLY A 138 15.00 0.39 -1.90
CA GLY A 138 13.57 0.31 -2.16
C GLY A 138 12.84 1.62 -1.87
N GLY A 139 11.51 1.59 -1.85
CA GLY A 139 10.69 2.76 -1.50
C GLY A 139 9.33 2.80 -2.16
N ILE A 140 8.81 4.03 -2.29
CA ILE A 140 7.55 4.29 -2.99
C ILE A 140 7.79 4.31 -4.50
N GLY A 141 6.93 3.63 -5.24
CA GLY A 141 6.95 3.69 -6.70
C GLY A 141 5.55 3.62 -7.27
N SER A 142 5.33 4.23 -8.44
CA SER A 142 4.06 4.16 -9.13
C SER A 142 4.19 3.92 -10.63
N ALA A 143 3.13 3.43 -11.22
CA ALA A 143 2.98 3.32 -12.66
C ALA A 143 1.51 3.28 -13.04
N SER A 144 1.18 3.75 -14.24
CA SER A 144 -0.18 3.68 -14.76
C SER A 144 -0.22 3.25 -16.23
N ARG A 145 -1.38 2.77 -16.65
CA ARG A 145 -1.68 2.44 -18.05
C ARG A 145 -3.10 2.84 -18.38
N VAL A 146 -3.28 3.41 -19.56
CA VAL A 146 -4.58 3.59 -20.17
C VAL A 146 -4.91 2.31 -20.94
N VAL A 147 -6.11 1.79 -20.73
CA VAL A 147 -6.65 0.61 -21.40
C VAL A 147 -7.95 0.98 -22.08
N GLU A 148 -8.22 0.40 -23.23
CA GLU A 148 -9.49 0.57 -23.95
C GLU A 148 -10.35 -0.67 -23.72
N LEU A 149 -11.56 -0.45 -23.24
CA LEU A 149 -12.58 -1.48 -23.04
C LEU A 149 -13.91 -0.94 -23.57
N ASP A 150 -14.55 -1.70 -24.46
CA ASP A 150 -15.85 -1.32 -25.04
C ASP A 150 -15.87 0.11 -25.63
N CYS A 151 -14.81 0.46 -26.39
CA CYS A 151 -14.60 1.78 -27.01
C CYS A 151 -14.51 2.95 -26.00
N LYS A 152 -14.21 2.67 -24.73
CA LYS A 152 -13.94 3.67 -23.68
C LYS A 152 -12.54 3.49 -23.13
N GLN A 153 -11.89 4.61 -22.83
CA GLN A 153 -10.59 4.62 -22.20
C GLN A 153 -10.73 4.67 -20.68
N TYR A 154 -9.95 3.85 -20.01
CA TYR A 154 -9.87 3.77 -18.57
C TYR A 154 -8.41 3.75 -18.13
N THR A 155 -8.16 4.14 -16.89
CA THR A 155 -6.83 4.10 -16.31
C THR A 155 -6.74 3.01 -15.24
N ILE A 156 -5.64 2.27 -15.23
CA ILE A 156 -5.25 1.43 -14.11
C ILE A 156 -3.92 1.97 -13.59
N GLY A 157 -3.90 2.37 -12.32
CA GLY A 157 -2.72 2.80 -11.59
C GLY A 157 -2.30 1.77 -10.56
N ALA A 158 -1.00 1.71 -10.30
CA ALA A 158 -0.41 0.95 -9.20
C ALA A 158 0.50 1.87 -8.40
N LEU A 159 0.41 1.78 -7.07
CA LEU A 159 1.37 2.36 -6.14
C LEU A 159 1.92 1.23 -5.28
N VAL A 160 3.23 1.18 -5.10
CA VAL A 160 3.90 0.16 -4.29
C VAL A 160 4.74 0.79 -3.18
N LEU A 161 4.77 0.12 -2.04
CA LEU A 161 5.83 0.25 -1.04
C LEU A 161 6.68 -1.01 -1.15
N SER A 162 7.89 -0.90 -1.75
CA SER A 162 8.72 -2.05 -2.06
C SER A 162 9.88 -2.22 -1.08
N ASN A 163 9.92 -3.39 -0.42
CA ASN A 163 10.94 -3.77 0.55
C ASN A 163 11.07 -5.31 0.57
N HIS A 164 11.41 -5.92 -0.55
CA HIS A 164 11.36 -7.38 -0.70
C HIS A 164 12.41 -7.90 -1.67
N ALA A 165 12.55 -9.21 -1.74
CA ALA A 165 13.30 -10.02 -2.69
C ALA A 165 14.85 -9.86 -2.62
N LEU A 166 15.54 -10.81 -3.22
CA LEU A 166 16.99 -10.90 -3.24
C LEU A 166 17.57 -10.25 -4.50
N PHE A 167 18.82 -9.78 -4.42
CA PHE A 167 19.51 -9.19 -5.56
C PHE A 167 19.72 -10.17 -6.70
N ASP A 168 20.10 -11.40 -6.38
CA ASP A 168 20.37 -12.44 -7.36
C ASP A 168 19.15 -12.81 -8.21
N ASP A 169 17.96 -12.55 -7.69
CA ASP A 169 16.70 -12.83 -8.39
C ASP A 169 16.21 -11.67 -9.25
N LEU A 170 16.83 -10.48 -9.16
CA LEU A 170 16.35 -9.28 -9.85
C LEU A 170 16.35 -9.44 -11.37
N ILE A 171 15.17 -9.28 -11.96
CA ILE A 171 14.94 -9.30 -13.39
C ILE A 171 14.43 -7.93 -13.85
N VAL A 172 15.13 -7.29 -14.77
CA VAL A 172 14.72 -6.04 -15.42
C VAL A 172 14.65 -6.24 -16.93
N ALA A 173 13.49 -5.94 -17.51
CA ALA A 173 13.23 -6.15 -18.93
C ALA A 173 13.55 -7.59 -19.42
N GLY A 174 13.30 -8.59 -18.58
CA GLY A 174 13.56 -10.00 -18.85
C GLY A 174 15.03 -10.43 -18.73
N LYS A 175 15.91 -9.57 -18.22
CA LYS A 175 17.33 -9.87 -18.01
C LYS A 175 17.66 -9.98 -16.53
N PRO A 176 18.37 -11.05 -16.09
CA PRO A 176 18.86 -11.14 -14.72
C PRO A 176 19.99 -10.12 -14.50
N ILE A 177 19.78 -9.22 -13.52
CA ILE A 177 20.66 -8.06 -13.34
C ILE A 177 21.99 -8.43 -12.67
N HIS A 178 22.00 -9.43 -11.78
CA HIS A 178 23.21 -9.89 -11.12
C HIS A 178 24.31 -10.30 -12.11
N THR A 179 23.93 -10.72 -13.34
CA THR A 179 24.91 -11.08 -14.39
C THR A 179 25.53 -9.86 -15.08
N LEU A 180 25.02 -8.66 -14.83
CA LEU A 180 25.43 -7.41 -15.48
C LEU A 180 26.10 -6.41 -14.53
N LEU A 181 25.95 -6.62 -13.22
CA LEU A 181 26.52 -5.77 -12.19
C LEU A 181 27.59 -6.55 -11.41
N ASP A 182 28.60 -5.83 -10.93
CA ASP A 182 29.68 -6.40 -10.12
C ASP A 182 29.16 -6.91 -8.77
N ASP A 183 29.70 -8.00 -8.25
CA ASP A 183 29.31 -8.75 -7.04
C ASP A 183 29.45 -7.96 -5.71
N SER A 184 29.38 -6.64 -5.75
CA SER A 184 29.60 -5.77 -4.58
C SER A 184 28.41 -5.68 -3.62
N ILE A 185 27.25 -6.29 -3.95
CA ILE A 185 26.07 -6.24 -3.08
C ILE A 185 26.13 -7.41 -2.08
N PRO A 186 26.22 -7.13 -0.78
CA PRO A 186 26.32 -8.18 0.23
C PRO A 186 25.07 -9.08 0.19
N PRO A 187 25.24 -10.41 0.38
CA PRO A 187 24.12 -11.31 0.55
C PRO A 187 23.18 -10.83 1.66
N HIS A 188 21.90 -10.90 1.44
CA HIS A 188 20.89 -10.57 2.46
C HIS A 188 19.75 -11.58 2.40
N GLU A 189 19.02 -11.70 3.50
CA GLU A 189 17.86 -12.58 3.59
C GLU A 189 16.60 -11.85 3.08
N ASP A 190 15.71 -12.57 2.41
CA ASP A 190 14.38 -12.06 2.04
C ASP A 190 13.46 -12.06 3.27
N LYS A 191 13.56 -10.98 4.05
CA LYS A 191 12.76 -10.73 5.27
C LYS A 191 11.94 -9.43 5.13
N GLY A 192 11.73 -9.02 3.92
CA GLY A 192 11.00 -7.79 3.62
C GLY A 192 9.51 -8.02 3.42
N SER A 193 8.89 -7.06 2.75
CA SER A 193 7.47 -7.09 2.35
C SER A 193 7.26 -6.20 1.14
N ILE A 194 6.17 -6.39 0.43
CA ILE A 194 5.70 -5.42 -0.56
C ILE A 194 4.21 -5.20 -0.39
N ILE A 195 3.82 -3.93 -0.37
CA ILE A 195 2.42 -3.53 -0.47
C ILE A 195 2.17 -3.01 -1.88
N THR A 196 1.13 -3.51 -2.51
CA THR A 196 0.68 -3.05 -3.82
C THR A 196 -0.74 -2.52 -3.70
N VAL A 197 -0.97 -1.27 -4.06
CA VAL A 197 -2.32 -0.71 -4.21
C VAL A 197 -2.60 -0.49 -5.68
N LEU A 198 -3.71 -1.05 -6.16
CA LEU A 198 -4.21 -0.91 -7.52
C LEU A 198 -5.45 -0.01 -7.51
N ALA A 199 -5.42 1.06 -8.26
CA ALA A 199 -6.54 1.99 -8.42
C ALA A 199 -7.00 2.03 -9.87
N THR A 200 -8.31 2.12 -10.10
CA THR A 200 -8.85 2.23 -11.46
C THR A 200 -10.15 3.04 -11.47
N ASP A 201 -10.48 3.59 -12.63
CA ASP A 201 -11.79 4.17 -12.94
C ASP A 201 -12.69 3.23 -13.76
N ILE A 202 -12.26 1.97 -13.97
CA ILE A 202 -13.10 0.93 -14.54
C ILE A 202 -14.19 0.55 -13.52
N PRO A 203 -15.48 0.50 -13.89
CA PRO A 203 -16.58 0.16 -12.97
C PRO A 203 -16.60 -1.34 -12.63
N LEU A 204 -15.61 -1.77 -11.85
CA LEU A 204 -15.45 -3.16 -11.42
C LEU A 204 -16.23 -3.43 -10.13
N SER A 205 -16.77 -4.66 -10.01
CA SER A 205 -17.26 -5.19 -8.75
C SER A 205 -16.11 -5.62 -7.84
N GLU A 206 -16.38 -5.82 -6.54
CA GLU A 206 -15.41 -6.32 -5.56
C GLU A 206 -14.80 -7.67 -5.99
N ARG A 207 -15.60 -8.55 -6.59
CA ARG A 207 -15.12 -9.83 -7.14
C ARG A 207 -14.12 -9.65 -8.29
N GLN A 208 -14.36 -8.66 -9.17
CA GLN A 208 -13.44 -8.33 -10.27
C GLN A 208 -12.18 -7.67 -9.74
N LEU A 209 -12.28 -6.76 -8.76
CA LEU A 209 -11.14 -6.17 -8.07
C LEU A 209 -10.28 -7.23 -7.38
N ARG A 210 -10.88 -8.23 -6.72
CA ARG A 210 -10.15 -9.37 -6.12
C ARG A 210 -9.39 -10.18 -7.17
N ARG A 211 -9.95 -10.36 -8.36
CA ARG A 211 -9.25 -10.99 -9.48
C ARG A 211 -8.08 -10.13 -9.97
N LEU A 212 -8.23 -8.81 -9.94
CA LEU A 212 -7.14 -7.88 -10.27
C LEU A 212 -6.01 -7.99 -9.23
N CYS A 213 -6.33 -8.00 -7.92
CA CYS A 213 -5.34 -8.21 -6.86
C CYS A 213 -4.48 -9.46 -7.08
N ARG A 214 -5.10 -10.59 -7.44
CA ARG A 214 -4.39 -11.85 -7.71
C ARG A 214 -3.40 -11.76 -8.88
N ARG A 215 -3.59 -10.82 -9.82
CA ARG A 215 -2.69 -10.60 -10.96
C ARG A 215 -1.40 -9.87 -10.58
N ALA A 216 -1.37 -9.16 -9.45
CA ALA A 216 -0.17 -8.51 -8.95
C ALA A 216 0.99 -9.51 -8.78
N LEU A 217 0.72 -10.74 -8.33
CA LEU A 217 1.72 -11.81 -8.23
C LEU A 217 2.46 -12.05 -9.54
N VAL A 218 1.76 -12.02 -10.69
CA VAL A 218 2.39 -12.21 -12.01
C VAL A 218 3.36 -11.07 -12.32
N GLY A 219 3.00 -9.82 -11.92
CA GLY A 219 3.89 -8.67 -12.05
C GLY A 219 5.14 -8.82 -11.17
N LEU A 220 4.97 -9.18 -9.91
CA LEU A 220 6.06 -9.40 -8.96
C LEU A 220 7.00 -10.51 -9.44
N SER A 221 6.48 -11.65 -9.89
CA SER A 221 7.29 -12.76 -10.40
C SER A 221 8.14 -12.36 -11.61
N ARG A 222 7.65 -11.45 -12.45
CA ARG A 222 8.41 -10.95 -13.61
C ARG A 222 9.55 -10.01 -13.24
N THR A 223 9.58 -9.49 -12.01
CA THR A 223 10.73 -8.74 -11.46
C THR A 223 11.72 -9.64 -10.72
N GLY A 224 11.44 -10.95 -10.65
CA GLY A 224 12.27 -11.94 -9.97
C GLY A 224 11.82 -12.26 -8.55
N SER A 225 10.77 -11.61 -8.03
CA SER A 225 10.25 -11.96 -6.70
C SER A 225 9.51 -13.30 -6.74
N TYR A 226 9.87 -14.21 -5.85
CA TYR A 226 9.18 -15.48 -5.65
C TYR A 226 8.28 -15.47 -4.40
N CYS A 227 8.09 -14.30 -3.77
CA CYS A 227 7.24 -14.12 -2.59
C CYS A 227 7.64 -15.07 -1.45
N GLY A 228 8.88 -14.88 -0.95
CA GLY A 228 9.51 -15.76 0.04
C GLY A 228 8.73 -15.84 1.36
N ASN A 229 8.88 -16.94 2.08
CA ASN A 229 8.12 -17.23 3.30
C ASN A 229 8.26 -16.17 4.41
N GLY A 230 9.38 -15.45 4.45
CA GLY A 230 9.65 -14.36 5.41
C GLY A 230 9.14 -12.98 4.97
N SER A 231 8.42 -12.88 3.86
CA SER A 231 7.95 -11.63 3.25
C SER A 231 6.43 -11.52 3.33
N GLY A 232 5.91 -10.30 3.47
CA GLY A 232 4.47 -10.01 3.45
C GLY A 232 4.08 -9.34 2.13
N GLU A 233 3.38 -10.05 1.25
CA GLU A 233 2.88 -9.54 -0.02
C GLU A 233 1.38 -9.31 0.07
N ILE A 234 0.99 -8.05 0.22
CA ILE A 234 -0.40 -7.64 0.38
C ILE A 234 -0.80 -6.76 -0.82
N VAL A 235 -1.95 -7.05 -1.37
CA VAL A 235 -2.53 -6.28 -2.47
C VAL A 235 -3.90 -5.76 -2.07
N ILE A 236 -4.14 -4.46 -2.30
CA ILE A 236 -5.44 -3.83 -2.17
C ILE A 236 -5.79 -3.26 -3.54
N ALA A 237 -7.02 -3.43 -3.99
CA ALA A 237 -7.52 -2.79 -5.20
C ALA A 237 -8.82 -2.06 -4.91
N PHE A 238 -9.02 -0.89 -5.55
CA PHE A 238 -10.27 -0.16 -5.49
C PHE A 238 -10.61 0.50 -6.83
N THR A 239 -11.90 0.81 -7.01
CA THR A 239 -12.35 1.60 -8.17
C THR A 239 -12.97 2.91 -7.73
N THR A 240 -12.65 3.98 -8.44
CA THR A 240 -13.25 5.31 -8.23
C THR A 240 -14.55 5.51 -9.02
N ALA A 241 -14.91 4.58 -9.90
CA ALA A 241 -16.11 4.66 -10.73
C ALA A 241 -17.40 4.46 -9.94
N ASN A 242 -17.36 3.58 -8.93
CA ASN A 242 -18.53 3.20 -8.15
C ASN A 242 -18.39 3.71 -6.71
N ARG A 243 -19.24 4.65 -6.34
CA ARG A 243 -19.36 5.16 -4.97
C ARG A 243 -20.45 4.39 -4.25
N VAL A 244 -20.20 4.06 -2.99
CA VAL A 244 -21.14 3.39 -2.11
C VAL A 244 -21.51 4.37 -1.00
N PRO A 245 -22.73 4.93 -0.98
CA PRO A 245 -23.14 5.86 0.06
C PRO A 245 -23.18 5.15 1.41
N HIS A 246 -22.83 5.86 2.47
CA HIS A 246 -22.87 5.33 3.84
C HIS A 246 -24.30 5.12 4.31
N TYR A 247 -25.16 6.09 4.02
CA TYR A 247 -26.59 6.00 4.27
C TYR A 247 -27.30 5.59 2.98
N SER A 248 -28.15 4.57 3.05
CA SER A 248 -29.11 4.25 1.98
C SER A 248 -30.35 5.12 2.16
N ASP A 249 -30.75 5.78 1.11
CA ASP A 249 -32.05 6.47 1.03
C ASP A 249 -33.25 5.47 1.09
#